data_127a0254740a9694a57c34872d006b74
#
_entry.id   127a0254740a9694a57c34872d006b74
#
_cell.length_a   1.000
_cell.length_b   1.000
_cell.length_c   1.000
_cell.angle_alpha   90.00
_cell.angle_beta   90.00
_cell.angle_gamma   90.00
#
_symmetry.space_group_name_H-M   'P 1'
#
loop_
_entity.id
_entity.type
_entity.pdbx_description
1 polymer ?
#
loop_
_entity_poly.entity_id
_entity_poly.type
_entity_poly.pdbx_seq_one_letter_code
_entity_poly.pdbx_strand_id
1 'polypeptide(L)'
;MKLAQSLLFITTAILLSGCIVVASPSYANYHSQQELVIDAENLAKLNVEAGAGSLIISGSDKASTITVVADIYTEKGNADNYQFELTEAGTSALLIAKINSSSGFWQGDSPHIDIKVTMPSRLMLTVDDGSGSASISDIDGAVEIKDGSGDLTIKGIKGNLDINDGSGGLYVSEVIGNVQIVDGSGEMEISEIDGNVDIDDGSGSIYAKGISGNARIEDGSGDLKVRNVDGVITIDDGSGDIDVERAGGLNIIESGSGGLRVKQVEGGFEINK
;
A
#
# COMPACT_ATOMS: atom_id res chain seq x y z
N MET A 1 21.66 -47.57 -11.48
CA MET A 1 20.67 -46.59 -11.90
C MET A 1 19.66 -46.45 -10.74
N LYS A 2 19.87 -45.51 -9.83
CA LYS A 2 18.99 -45.25 -8.67
C LYS A 2 18.13 -44.05 -8.99
N LEU A 3 16.81 -44.25 -9.16
CA LEU A 3 15.83 -43.17 -9.22
C LEU A 3 15.71 -42.54 -7.83
N ALA A 4 16.01 -41.27 -7.70
CA ALA A 4 15.67 -40.46 -6.55
C ALA A 4 14.22 -39.99 -6.74
N GLN A 5 13.31 -40.49 -5.91
CA GLN A 5 11.96 -39.95 -5.75
C GLN A 5 12.06 -38.71 -4.85
N SER A 6 11.83 -37.55 -5.43
CA SER A 6 11.62 -36.32 -4.68
C SER A 6 10.25 -36.39 -4.02
N LEU A 7 10.24 -36.47 -2.70
CA LEU A 7 9.04 -36.38 -1.88
C LEU A 7 8.66 -34.90 -1.77
N LEU A 8 7.59 -34.50 -2.45
CA LEU A 8 6.96 -33.19 -2.32
C LEU A 8 6.18 -33.20 -1.00
N PHE A 9 6.71 -32.54 0.04
CA PHE A 9 5.97 -32.28 1.27
C PHE A 9 4.97 -31.14 1.01
N ILE A 10 3.71 -31.49 0.84
CA ILE A 10 2.60 -30.56 0.92
C ILE A 10 2.27 -30.42 2.40
N THR A 11 2.69 -29.32 3.03
CA THR A 11 2.26 -28.96 4.38
C THR A 11 0.80 -28.49 4.31
N THR A 12 -0.07 -29.28 4.90
CA THR A 12 -1.51 -29.00 4.96
C THR A 12 -1.75 -27.92 6.01
N ALA A 13 -2.26 -26.76 5.62
CA ALA A 13 -2.73 -25.74 6.55
C ALA A 13 -3.86 -26.32 7.42
N ILE A 14 -3.76 -26.18 8.73
CA ILE A 14 -4.80 -26.60 9.67
C ILE A 14 -5.88 -25.52 9.66
N LEU A 15 -6.99 -25.81 8.99
CA LEU A 15 -8.19 -24.98 8.99
C LEU A 15 -8.95 -25.16 10.32
N LEU A 16 -8.86 -24.19 11.21
CA LEU A 16 -9.79 -24.02 12.33
C LEU A 16 -10.97 -23.16 11.85
N SER A 17 -11.94 -23.76 11.18
CA SER A 17 -13.14 -23.06 10.75
C SER A 17 -14.18 -23.00 11.86
N GLY A 18 -14.28 -21.86 12.52
CA GLY A 18 -15.42 -21.50 13.35
C GLY A 18 -16.37 -20.61 12.58
N CYS A 19 -17.47 -21.14 12.04
CA CYS A 19 -18.50 -20.32 11.42
C CYS A 19 -19.44 -19.72 12.48
N ILE A 20 -19.42 -18.40 12.67
CA ILE A 20 -20.49 -17.70 13.39
C ILE A 20 -21.40 -17.06 12.33
N VAL A 21 -22.61 -17.58 12.18
CA VAL A 21 -23.64 -17.01 11.31
C VAL A 21 -24.45 -16.00 12.11
N VAL A 22 -24.33 -14.72 11.84
CA VAL A 22 -25.18 -13.67 12.39
C VAL A 22 -26.16 -13.24 11.32
N ALA A 23 -27.42 -13.65 11.45
CA ALA A 23 -28.50 -13.25 10.54
C ALA A 23 -29.07 -11.88 10.98
N SER A 24 -28.84 -10.81 10.24
CA SER A 24 -29.52 -9.53 10.37
C SER A 24 -30.68 -9.41 9.39
N PRO A 25 -31.88 -8.95 9.80
CA PRO A 25 -33.10 -9.03 8.99
C PRO A 25 -33.32 -7.77 8.13
N SER A 26 -32.43 -7.36 7.26
CA SER A 26 -32.74 -6.46 6.14
C SER A 26 -31.52 -6.15 5.30
N TYR A 27 -31.54 -6.56 4.05
CA TYR A 27 -30.42 -6.54 3.07
C TYR A 27 -29.41 -7.67 3.30
N ALA A 28 -29.77 -8.83 2.80
CA ALA A 28 -29.09 -10.08 3.08
C ALA A 28 -27.79 -10.24 2.28
N ASN A 29 -26.73 -9.55 2.68
CA ASN A 29 -25.40 -10.04 2.39
C ASN A 29 -25.13 -11.22 3.34
N TYR A 30 -24.75 -12.34 2.79
CA TYR A 30 -24.26 -13.46 3.59
C TYR A 30 -22.91 -13.08 4.16
N HIS A 31 -22.77 -13.09 5.49
CA HIS A 31 -21.51 -12.75 6.18
C HIS A 31 -20.94 -14.01 6.83
N SER A 32 -19.65 -14.24 6.62
CA SER A 32 -18.88 -15.27 7.31
C SER A 32 -17.51 -14.73 7.69
N GLN A 33 -16.98 -15.23 8.80
CA GLN A 33 -15.60 -14.90 9.22
C GLN A 33 -14.73 -16.15 9.10
N GLN A 34 -13.51 -15.96 8.57
CA GLN A 34 -12.52 -17.02 8.43
C GLN A 34 -11.17 -16.56 8.96
N GLU A 35 -10.38 -17.50 9.45
CA GLU A 35 -9.01 -17.27 9.90
C GLU A 35 -8.07 -18.27 9.24
N LEU A 36 -6.94 -17.78 8.72
CA LEU A 36 -5.86 -18.57 8.15
C LEU A 36 -4.57 -18.28 8.91
N VAL A 37 -3.81 -19.31 9.22
CA VAL A 37 -2.53 -19.18 9.94
C VAL A 37 -1.49 -20.08 9.30
N ILE A 38 -0.28 -19.53 9.05
CA ILE A 38 0.89 -20.30 8.64
C ILE A 38 2.10 -19.94 9.50
N ASP A 39 3.01 -20.87 9.69
CA ASP A 39 4.31 -20.61 10.32
C ASP A 39 5.17 -19.73 9.38
N ALA A 40 5.83 -18.73 9.94
CA ALA A 40 6.63 -17.80 9.14
C ALA A 40 8.14 -17.90 9.43
N GLU A 41 8.61 -18.90 10.19
CA GLU A 41 10.01 -19.00 10.60
C GLU A 41 10.97 -18.99 9.39
N ASN A 42 10.62 -19.72 8.35
CA ASN A 42 11.44 -19.86 7.13
C ASN A 42 11.01 -18.94 5.98
N LEU A 43 10.04 -18.07 6.20
CA LEU A 43 9.57 -17.15 5.18
C LEU A 43 10.42 -15.87 5.15
N ALA A 44 10.62 -15.36 3.95
CA ALA A 44 11.28 -14.09 3.65
C ALA A 44 10.31 -13.03 3.11
N LYS A 45 9.18 -13.43 2.54
CA LYS A 45 8.24 -12.53 1.86
C LYS A 45 6.79 -12.99 2.02
N LEU A 46 5.90 -12.01 2.17
CA LEU A 46 4.45 -12.16 1.98
C LEU A 46 4.03 -11.43 0.72
N ASN A 47 3.30 -12.12 -0.16
CA ASN A 47 2.59 -11.52 -1.29
C ASN A 47 1.09 -11.54 -0.96
N VAL A 48 0.41 -10.43 -1.20
CA VAL A 48 -1.03 -10.25 -0.97
C VAL A 48 -1.69 -9.84 -2.27
N GLU A 49 -2.71 -10.57 -2.65
CA GLU A 49 -3.61 -10.22 -3.74
C GLU A 49 -5.01 -10.03 -3.16
N ALA A 50 -5.42 -8.77 -3.00
CA ALA A 50 -6.72 -8.38 -2.49
C ALA A 50 -7.61 -7.84 -3.61
N GLY A 51 -8.91 -7.94 -3.41
CA GLY A 51 -9.92 -7.44 -4.37
C GLY A 51 -10.60 -6.17 -3.84
N ALA A 52 -11.91 -6.28 -3.57
CA ALA A 52 -12.69 -5.22 -2.97
C ALA A 52 -12.84 -5.45 -1.46
N GLY A 53 -12.77 -4.39 -0.67
CA GLY A 53 -12.88 -4.40 0.78
C GLY A 53 -11.77 -3.63 1.47
N SER A 54 -11.72 -3.67 2.78
CA SER A 54 -10.63 -3.05 3.55
C SER A 54 -9.48 -4.03 3.75
N LEU A 55 -8.25 -3.53 3.64
CA LEU A 55 -7.03 -4.29 3.86
C LEU A 55 -6.21 -3.65 5.00
N ILE A 56 -6.00 -4.36 6.09
CA ILE A 56 -5.16 -3.91 7.20
C ILE A 56 -4.00 -4.89 7.37
N ILE A 57 -2.76 -4.44 7.21
CA ILE A 57 -1.56 -5.25 7.42
C ILE A 57 -0.70 -4.61 8.49
N SER A 58 -0.35 -5.39 9.50
CA SER A 58 0.52 -4.93 10.59
C SER A 58 1.66 -5.90 10.83
N GLY A 59 2.88 -5.39 10.80
CA GLY A 59 4.07 -6.12 11.22
C GLY A 59 4.18 -6.20 12.73
N SER A 60 4.82 -7.24 13.23
CA SER A 60 5.10 -7.40 14.65
C SER A 60 6.40 -8.17 14.86
N ASP A 61 7.29 -7.62 15.67
CA ASP A 61 8.54 -8.29 16.08
C ASP A 61 8.28 -9.56 16.92
N LYS A 62 7.08 -9.69 17.48
CA LYS A 62 6.69 -10.83 18.32
C LYS A 62 5.97 -11.93 17.54
N ALA A 63 5.57 -11.65 16.30
CA ALA A 63 4.89 -12.63 15.48
C ALA A 63 5.88 -13.68 14.94
N SER A 64 5.55 -14.94 15.07
CA SER A 64 6.23 -16.08 14.44
C SER A 64 5.41 -16.68 13.31
N THR A 65 4.17 -16.24 13.16
CA THR A 65 3.21 -16.70 12.16
C THR A 65 2.70 -15.53 11.31
N ILE A 66 2.18 -15.85 10.13
CA ILE A 66 1.27 -14.97 9.41
C ILE A 66 -0.13 -15.41 9.79
N THR A 67 -0.89 -14.48 10.37
CA THR A 67 -2.30 -14.70 10.75
C THR A 67 -3.17 -13.76 9.95
N VAL A 68 -4.17 -14.30 9.26
CA VAL A 68 -5.12 -13.56 8.43
C VAL A 68 -6.52 -13.81 8.94
N VAL A 69 -7.23 -12.75 9.28
CA VAL A 69 -8.66 -12.79 9.62
C VAL A 69 -9.42 -12.07 8.54
N ALA A 70 -10.45 -12.70 7.99
CA ALA A 70 -11.29 -12.14 6.94
C ALA A 70 -12.76 -12.14 7.34
N ASP A 71 -13.41 -11.00 7.17
CA ASP A 71 -14.86 -10.85 7.18
C ASP A 71 -15.35 -10.82 5.72
N ILE A 72 -16.05 -11.88 5.31
CA ILE A 72 -16.41 -12.15 3.92
C ILE A 72 -17.89 -11.86 3.75
N TYR A 73 -18.21 -10.92 2.84
CA TYR A 73 -19.57 -10.51 2.51
C TYR A 73 -19.89 -10.93 1.08
N THR A 74 -20.85 -11.87 0.94
CA THR A 74 -21.28 -12.42 -0.35
C THR A 74 -22.79 -12.33 -0.51
N GLU A 75 -23.32 -12.67 -1.68
CA GLU A 75 -24.75 -12.71 -1.91
C GLU A 75 -25.41 -13.94 -1.31
N LYS A 76 -26.64 -13.80 -0.86
CA LYS A 76 -27.48 -14.91 -0.45
C LYS A 76 -27.80 -15.80 -1.67
N GLY A 77 -27.23 -16.98 -1.72
CA GLY A 77 -27.35 -17.93 -2.83
C GLY A 77 -26.08 -18.07 -3.67
N ASN A 78 -25.06 -17.26 -3.38
CA ASN A 78 -23.74 -17.30 -3.99
C ASN A 78 -22.64 -17.23 -2.91
N ALA A 79 -22.89 -17.91 -1.80
CA ALA A 79 -22.08 -17.83 -0.59
C ALA A 79 -20.60 -18.20 -0.78
N ASP A 80 -20.31 -19.07 -1.76
CA ASP A 80 -18.94 -19.57 -2.03
C ASP A 80 -18.28 -18.87 -3.22
N ASN A 81 -18.80 -17.70 -3.66
CA ASN A 81 -18.29 -16.98 -4.83
C ASN A 81 -17.09 -16.08 -4.49
N TYR A 82 -16.09 -16.65 -3.82
CA TYR A 82 -14.84 -15.97 -3.48
C TYR A 82 -13.67 -16.95 -3.48
N GLN A 83 -12.46 -16.40 -3.50
CA GLN A 83 -11.23 -17.11 -3.22
C GLN A 83 -10.60 -16.49 -1.97
N PHE A 84 -10.33 -17.30 -0.95
CA PHE A 84 -9.63 -16.89 0.26
C PHE A 84 -8.67 -17.99 0.67
N GLU A 85 -7.41 -17.81 0.37
CA GLU A 85 -6.36 -18.83 0.51
C GLU A 85 -5.06 -18.19 0.98
N LEU A 86 -4.35 -18.87 1.87
CA LEU A 86 -2.99 -18.55 2.30
C LEU A 86 -2.10 -19.77 2.06
N THR A 87 -1.14 -19.67 1.16
CA THR A 87 -0.29 -20.77 0.72
C THR A 87 1.19 -20.42 0.81
N GLU A 88 2.04 -21.43 0.96
CA GLU A 88 3.49 -21.29 0.98
C GLU A 88 4.11 -21.83 -0.32
N ALA A 89 5.10 -21.13 -0.84
CA ALA A 89 5.91 -21.52 -1.98
C ALA A 89 7.38 -21.17 -1.74
N GLY A 90 8.16 -22.12 -1.29
CA GLY A 90 9.57 -21.94 -0.93
C GLY A 90 9.71 -21.01 0.29
N THR A 91 10.32 -19.85 0.12
CA THR A 91 10.49 -18.83 1.17
C THR A 91 9.45 -17.70 1.09
N SER A 92 8.40 -17.87 0.32
CA SER A 92 7.34 -16.88 0.15
C SER A 92 5.99 -17.44 0.54
N ALA A 93 5.14 -16.59 1.13
CA ALA A 93 3.72 -16.85 1.29
C ALA A 93 2.92 -16.05 0.27
N LEU A 94 1.77 -16.58 -0.14
CA LEU A 94 0.79 -15.91 -0.98
C LEU A 94 -0.58 -15.96 -0.32
N LEU A 95 -1.14 -14.78 -0.05
CA LEU A 95 -2.52 -14.57 0.34
C LEU A 95 -3.32 -14.13 -0.88
N ILE A 96 -4.40 -14.83 -1.18
CA ILE A 96 -5.38 -14.42 -2.19
C ILE A 96 -6.72 -14.20 -1.48
N ALA A 97 -7.32 -13.02 -1.67
CA ALA A 97 -8.61 -12.67 -1.10
C ALA A 97 -9.43 -11.87 -2.13
N LYS A 98 -10.18 -12.56 -2.97
CA LYS A 98 -10.90 -11.96 -4.10
C LYS A 98 -12.32 -12.50 -4.19
N ILE A 99 -13.28 -11.62 -4.49
CA ILE A 99 -14.61 -12.03 -4.89
C ILE A 99 -14.56 -12.44 -6.38
N ASN A 100 -15.05 -13.63 -6.71
CA ASN A 100 -15.19 -14.05 -8.09
C ASN A 100 -16.32 -13.24 -8.72
N SER A 101 -16.00 -12.40 -9.71
CA SER A 101 -16.93 -11.40 -10.24
C SER A 101 -18.23 -12.00 -10.77
N SER A 102 -19.34 -11.47 -10.29
CA SER A 102 -20.63 -11.58 -10.96
C SER A 102 -20.95 -10.20 -11.56
N SER A 103 -21.06 -10.13 -12.88
CA SER A 103 -21.51 -8.92 -13.57
C SER A 103 -22.98 -8.68 -13.25
N GLY A 104 -23.31 -7.62 -12.50
CA GLY A 104 -24.67 -7.24 -12.13
C GLY A 104 -24.77 -5.80 -11.69
N PHE A 105 -25.96 -5.20 -11.84
CA PHE A 105 -26.28 -3.93 -11.17
C PHE A 105 -26.63 -4.22 -9.72
N TRP A 106 -25.78 -3.75 -8.79
CA TRP A 106 -26.00 -3.91 -7.36
C TRP A 106 -26.96 -2.85 -6.84
N GLN A 107 -28.03 -3.28 -6.17
CA GLN A 107 -28.90 -2.42 -5.36
C GLN A 107 -28.57 -2.71 -3.88
N GLY A 108 -27.49 -2.14 -3.38
CA GLY A 108 -27.01 -2.36 -2.01
C GLY A 108 -25.48 -2.52 -1.95
N ASP A 109 -24.97 -2.94 -0.80
CA ASP A 109 -23.53 -3.16 -0.62
C ASP A 109 -23.04 -4.28 -1.55
N SER A 110 -21.99 -4.01 -2.29
CA SER A 110 -21.36 -5.00 -3.17
C SER A 110 -20.61 -6.06 -2.36
N PRO A 111 -20.49 -7.29 -2.87
CA PRO A 111 -19.67 -8.32 -2.24
C PRO A 111 -18.21 -7.84 -2.08
N HIS A 112 -17.63 -8.07 -0.89
CA HIS A 112 -16.26 -7.67 -0.56
C HIS A 112 -15.70 -8.56 0.54
N ILE A 113 -14.39 -8.45 0.76
CA ILE A 113 -13.68 -9.14 1.83
C ILE A 113 -12.87 -8.12 2.62
N ASP A 114 -13.20 -7.92 3.88
CA ASP A 114 -12.39 -7.14 4.80
C ASP A 114 -11.32 -8.02 5.42
N ILE A 115 -10.05 -7.62 5.31
CA ILE A 115 -8.91 -8.45 5.64
C ILE A 115 -8.06 -7.76 6.70
N LYS A 116 -7.69 -8.52 7.73
CA LYS A 116 -6.69 -8.13 8.70
C LYS A 116 -5.57 -9.13 8.75
N VAL A 117 -4.35 -8.69 8.44
CA VAL A 117 -3.12 -9.49 8.46
C VAL A 117 -2.23 -9.04 9.60
N THR A 118 -1.75 -10.00 10.39
CA THR A 118 -0.63 -9.81 11.32
C THR A 118 0.51 -10.71 10.87
N MET A 119 1.71 -10.12 10.66
CA MET A 119 2.87 -10.84 10.15
C MET A 119 4.15 -10.46 10.91
N PRO A 120 5.22 -11.27 10.86
CA PRO A 120 6.53 -10.82 11.35
C PRO A 120 7.00 -9.59 10.62
N SER A 121 7.40 -8.53 11.35
CA SER A 121 7.85 -7.25 10.78
C SER A 121 9.02 -7.40 9.80
N ARG A 122 9.89 -8.39 10.00
CA ARG A 122 11.08 -8.67 9.18
C ARG A 122 10.82 -9.11 7.74
N LEU A 123 9.59 -9.53 7.42
CA LEU A 123 9.28 -10.04 6.08
C LEU A 123 9.12 -8.87 5.09
N MET A 124 9.62 -9.06 3.88
CA MET A 124 9.26 -8.20 2.76
C MET A 124 7.77 -8.36 2.45
N LEU A 125 7.14 -7.29 1.98
CA LEU A 125 5.72 -7.28 1.65
C LEU A 125 5.51 -6.80 0.21
N THR A 126 4.73 -7.54 -0.57
CA THR A 126 4.18 -7.07 -1.84
C THR A 126 2.67 -7.15 -1.78
N VAL A 127 1.99 -6.07 -2.15
CA VAL A 127 0.53 -5.95 -2.16
C VAL A 127 0.05 -5.57 -3.56
N ASP A 128 -0.93 -6.29 -4.07
CA ASP A 128 -1.74 -5.93 -5.25
C ASP A 128 -3.19 -5.83 -4.77
N ASP A 129 -3.64 -4.60 -4.50
CA ASP A 129 -5.00 -4.30 -4.03
C ASP A 129 -5.86 -3.73 -5.17
N GLY A 130 -7.09 -4.18 -5.23
CA GLY A 130 -8.00 -3.75 -6.27
C GLY A 130 -8.74 -2.47 -5.93
N SER A 131 -9.42 -2.45 -4.78
CA SER A 131 -10.21 -1.29 -4.37
C SER A 131 -10.66 -1.36 -2.91
N GLY A 132 -10.71 -0.23 -2.27
CA GLY A 132 -11.09 -0.09 -0.88
C GLY A 132 -10.05 0.72 -0.12
N SER A 133 -10.10 0.70 1.19
CA SER A 133 -9.06 1.34 1.98
C SER A 133 -7.98 0.34 2.39
N ALA A 134 -6.72 0.69 2.19
CA ALA A 134 -5.60 -0.11 2.66
C ALA A 134 -4.79 0.62 3.75
N SER A 135 -4.39 -0.10 4.79
CA SER A 135 -3.54 0.41 5.85
C SER A 135 -2.41 -0.57 6.16
N ILE A 136 -1.16 -0.14 5.99
CA ILE A 136 0.03 -0.97 6.17
C ILE A 136 0.94 -0.33 7.22
N SER A 137 1.34 -1.08 8.24
CA SER A 137 2.17 -0.54 9.31
C SER A 137 3.23 -1.50 9.83
N ASP A 138 4.31 -0.91 10.37
CA ASP A 138 5.31 -1.56 11.18
C ASP A 138 6.07 -2.70 10.47
N ILE A 139 6.52 -2.47 9.23
CA ILE A 139 7.29 -3.42 8.43
C ILE A 139 8.79 -3.04 8.42
N ASP A 140 9.66 -3.97 8.80
CA ASP A 140 11.12 -3.79 8.80
C ASP A 140 11.77 -4.25 7.48
N GLY A 141 11.01 -4.77 6.52
CA GLY A 141 11.43 -5.17 5.19
C GLY A 141 11.06 -4.15 4.11
N ALA A 142 11.53 -4.39 2.89
CA ALA A 142 11.06 -3.63 1.74
C ALA A 142 9.57 -3.89 1.47
N VAL A 143 8.87 -2.83 1.06
CA VAL A 143 7.42 -2.87 0.76
C VAL A 143 7.19 -2.39 -0.66
N GLU A 144 6.45 -3.16 -1.43
CA GLU A 144 6.00 -2.85 -2.78
C GLU A 144 4.47 -2.92 -2.84
N ILE A 145 3.83 -1.85 -3.28
CA ILE A 145 2.36 -1.74 -3.30
C ILE A 145 1.92 -1.31 -4.68
N LYS A 146 0.92 -2.02 -5.18
CA LYS A 146 0.10 -1.60 -6.29
C LYS A 146 -1.34 -1.52 -5.80
N ASP A 147 -1.91 -0.32 -5.81
CA ASP A 147 -3.31 -0.07 -5.48
C ASP A 147 -4.08 0.43 -6.71
N GLY A 148 -5.28 -0.08 -6.86
CA GLY A 148 -6.14 0.35 -7.95
C GLY A 148 -6.93 1.62 -7.61
N SER A 149 -7.55 1.65 -6.43
CA SER A 149 -8.32 2.81 -5.98
C SER A 149 -8.74 2.72 -4.52
N GLY A 150 -8.74 3.83 -3.84
CA GLY A 150 -9.14 3.96 -2.45
C GLY A 150 -8.12 4.76 -1.64
N ASP A 151 -8.32 4.83 -0.34
CA ASP A 151 -7.35 5.52 0.51
C ASP A 151 -6.26 4.55 0.96
N LEU A 152 -5.00 4.91 0.71
CA LEU A 152 -3.83 4.13 1.10
C LEU A 152 -3.06 4.84 2.21
N THR A 153 -2.93 4.20 3.37
CA THR A 153 -2.17 4.72 4.51
C THR A 153 -1.01 3.80 4.85
N ILE A 154 0.22 4.34 4.86
CA ILE A 154 1.43 3.59 5.14
C ILE A 154 2.22 4.28 6.24
N LYS A 155 2.63 3.50 7.25
CA LYS A 155 3.33 4.04 8.40
C LYS A 155 4.38 3.08 8.97
N GLY A 156 5.54 3.61 9.38
CA GLY A 156 6.53 2.84 10.15
C GLY A 156 7.23 1.77 9.31
N ILE A 157 7.75 2.13 8.14
CA ILE A 157 8.49 1.20 7.27
C ILE A 157 10.00 1.39 7.47
N LYS A 158 10.73 0.29 7.73
CA LYS A 158 12.19 0.27 7.77
C LYS A 158 12.73 -0.52 6.59
N GLY A 159 12.73 0.09 5.44
CA GLY A 159 13.12 -0.46 4.15
C GLY A 159 12.68 0.47 3.03
N ASN A 160 13.04 0.15 1.81
CA ASN A 160 12.56 0.91 0.66
C ASN A 160 11.06 0.67 0.46
N LEU A 161 10.36 1.73 0.07
CA LEU A 161 8.93 1.73 -0.20
C LEU A 161 8.70 2.13 -1.65
N ASP A 162 8.03 1.27 -2.40
CA ASP A 162 7.64 1.46 -3.80
C ASP A 162 6.12 1.38 -3.92
N ILE A 163 5.50 2.43 -4.43
CA ILE A 163 4.05 2.57 -4.53
C ILE A 163 3.66 2.93 -5.96
N ASN A 164 2.68 2.19 -6.48
CA ASN A 164 1.95 2.54 -7.69
C ASN A 164 0.47 2.60 -7.35
N ASP A 165 -0.05 3.81 -7.18
CA ASP A 165 -1.46 4.06 -6.87
C ASP A 165 -2.20 4.57 -8.11
N GLY A 166 -3.41 4.06 -8.31
CA GLY A 166 -4.24 4.52 -9.42
C GLY A 166 -5.03 5.77 -9.06
N SER A 167 -5.66 5.80 -7.88
CA SER A 167 -6.43 6.95 -7.43
C SER A 167 -6.91 6.83 -5.99
N GLY A 168 -6.92 7.93 -5.28
CA GLY A 168 -7.40 8.01 -3.89
C GLY A 168 -6.57 8.94 -3.04
N GLY A 169 -6.71 8.84 -1.73
CA GLY A 169 -5.84 9.55 -0.80
C GLY A 169 -4.62 8.70 -0.43
N LEU A 170 -3.40 9.22 -0.64
CA LEU A 170 -2.16 8.54 -0.29
C LEU A 170 -1.48 9.22 0.90
N TYR A 171 -1.33 8.50 2.00
CA TYR A 171 -0.72 8.99 3.24
C TYR A 171 0.49 8.13 3.63
N VAL A 172 1.70 8.67 3.55
CA VAL A 172 2.96 7.98 3.88
C VAL A 172 3.67 8.69 5.02
N SER A 173 4.04 7.96 6.07
CA SER A 173 4.78 8.53 7.20
C SER A 173 5.76 7.56 7.87
N GLU A 174 6.78 8.12 8.51
CA GLU A 174 7.75 7.37 9.32
C GLU A 174 8.45 6.25 8.50
N VAL A 175 9.10 6.61 7.39
CA VAL A 175 9.88 5.66 6.56
C VAL A 175 11.37 5.85 6.77
N ILE A 176 12.08 4.76 7.08
CA ILE A 176 13.55 4.69 7.09
C ILE A 176 13.98 3.92 5.84
N GLY A 177 14.26 4.64 4.76
CA GLY A 177 14.58 4.11 3.43
C GLY A 177 14.16 5.08 2.34
N ASN A 178 14.42 4.73 1.09
CA ASN A 178 13.95 5.52 -0.04
C ASN A 178 12.49 5.22 -0.35
N VAL A 179 11.78 6.26 -0.78
CA VAL A 179 10.36 6.19 -1.18
C VAL A 179 10.27 6.53 -2.65
N GLN A 180 9.63 5.65 -3.43
CA GLN A 180 9.27 5.88 -4.83
C GLN A 180 7.76 5.76 -4.97
N ILE A 181 7.13 6.75 -5.59
CA ILE A 181 5.67 6.81 -5.77
C ILE A 181 5.37 7.17 -7.21
N VAL A 182 4.47 6.40 -7.80
CA VAL A 182 3.77 6.74 -9.04
C VAL A 182 2.29 6.78 -8.69
N ASP A 183 1.66 7.96 -8.80
CA ASP A 183 0.23 8.14 -8.53
C ASP A 183 -0.49 8.68 -9.76
N GLY A 184 -1.68 8.14 -10.01
CA GLY A 184 -2.52 8.63 -11.08
C GLY A 184 -3.29 9.90 -10.71
N SER A 185 -3.89 9.91 -9.51
CA SER A 185 -4.64 11.09 -9.04
C SER A 185 -5.09 10.97 -7.58
N GLY A 186 -5.00 12.05 -6.85
CA GLY A 186 -5.49 12.12 -5.48
C GLY A 186 -4.82 13.19 -4.64
N GLU A 187 -5.11 13.17 -3.34
CA GLU A 187 -4.36 13.98 -2.39
C GLU A 187 -3.23 13.13 -1.80
N MET A 188 -2.01 13.65 -1.85
CA MET A 188 -0.84 12.96 -1.35
C MET A 188 -0.22 13.71 -0.16
N GLU A 189 -0.08 13.03 0.99
CA GLU A 189 0.67 13.54 2.14
C GLU A 189 1.83 12.61 2.48
N ILE A 190 3.07 13.13 2.42
CA ILE A 190 4.29 12.39 2.72
C ILE A 190 5.04 13.10 3.84
N SER A 191 5.41 12.36 4.89
CA SER A 191 6.07 12.96 6.04
C SER A 191 7.06 12.04 6.74
N GLU A 192 8.09 12.63 7.34
CA GLU A 192 9.05 11.93 8.19
C GLU A 192 9.78 10.80 7.46
N ILE A 193 10.46 11.14 6.35
CA ILE A 193 11.21 10.19 5.54
C ILE A 193 12.71 10.34 5.80
N ASP A 194 13.33 9.29 6.33
CA ASP A 194 14.78 9.17 6.45
C ASP A 194 15.35 8.46 5.21
N GLY A 195 15.49 9.21 4.13
CA GLY A 195 15.91 8.74 2.81
C GLY A 195 15.55 9.74 1.71
N ASN A 196 15.68 9.30 0.47
CA ASN A 196 15.26 10.09 -0.69
C ASN A 196 13.80 9.79 -1.05
N VAL A 197 13.15 10.79 -1.66
CA VAL A 197 11.78 10.68 -2.18
C VAL A 197 11.78 10.97 -3.67
N ASP A 198 11.12 10.12 -4.46
CA ASP A 198 10.89 10.28 -5.89
C ASP A 198 9.39 10.10 -6.16
N ILE A 199 8.74 11.12 -6.69
CA ILE A 199 7.29 11.18 -6.93
C ILE A 199 7.04 11.51 -8.39
N ASP A 200 6.16 10.75 -9.02
CA ASP A 200 5.57 11.00 -10.33
C ASP A 200 4.03 10.98 -10.16
N ASP A 201 3.42 12.17 -10.11
CA ASP A 201 1.97 12.33 -9.93
C ASP A 201 1.30 12.85 -11.20
N GLY A 202 0.23 12.22 -11.60
CA GLY A 202 -0.57 12.67 -12.73
C GLY A 202 -1.41 13.91 -12.41
N SER A 203 -2.09 13.90 -11.26
CA SER A 203 -2.92 15.03 -10.82
C SER A 203 -3.36 14.91 -9.37
N GLY A 204 -3.25 15.99 -8.64
CA GLY A 204 -3.66 16.06 -7.25
C GLY A 204 -2.86 17.08 -6.49
N SER A 205 -3.11 17.19 -5.20
CA SER A 205 -2.27 18.07 -4.37
C SER A 205 -1.24 17.25 -3.62
N ILE A 206 0.02 17.67 -3.67
CA ILE A 206 1.12 17.01 -2.98
C ILE A 206 1.57 17.85 -1.79
N TYR A 207 1.55 17.26 -0.61
CA TYR A 207 2.15 17.82 0.59
C TYR A 207 3.29 16.94 1.09
N ALA A 208 4.54 17.34 0.89
CA ALA A 208 5.73 16.62 1.33
C ALA A 208 6.47 17.39 2.42
N LYS A 209 6.84 16.74 3.53
CA LYS A 209 7.54 17.39 4.64
C LYS A 209 8.49 16.47 5.40
N GLY A 210 9.61 17.02 5.90
CA GLY A 210 10.52 16.29 6.78
C GLY A 210 11.26 15.15 6.08
N ILE A 211 11.97 15.46 4.99
CA ILE A 211 12.75 14.53 4.18
C ILE A 211 14.24 14.76 4.47
N SER A 212 14.95 13.73 4.94
CA SER A 212 16.38 13.84 5.25
C SER A 212 17.29 13.80 4.00
N GLY A 213 16.82 13.18 2.92
CA GLY A 213 17.52 13.07 1.64
C GLY A 213 17.08 14.12 0.63
N ASN A 214 17.21 13.78 -0.64
CA ASN A 214 16.72 14.58 -1.75
C ASN A 214 15.24 14.28 -2.06
N ALA A 215 14.54 15.26 -2.64
CA ALA A 215 13.19 15.08 -3.15
C ALA A 215 13.15 15.42 -4.64
N ARG A 216 12.74 14.48 -5.48
CA ARG A 216 12.40 14.69 -6.88
C ARG A 216 10.90 14.56 -7.03
N ILE A 217 10.27 15.54 -7.63
CA ILE A 217 8.82 15.58 -7.81
C ILE A 217 8.51 15.99 -9.25
N GLU A 218 7.83 15.11 -9.97
CA GLU A 218 7.18 15.38 -11.25
C GLU A 218 5.68 15.40 -10.98
N ASP A 219 5.02 16.52 -11.28
CA ASP A 219 3.58 16.71 -11.11
C ASP A 219 2.95 17.19 -12.42
N GLY A 220 1.93 16.49 -12.87
CA GLY A 220 1.18 16.91 -14.05
C GLY A 220 0.28 18.10 -13.77
N SER A 221 -0.44 18.08 -12.64
CA SER A 221 -1.30 19.20 -12.23
C SER A 221 -1.79 19.12 -10.80
N GLY A 222 -1.63 20.17 -10.05
CA GLY A 222 -2.08 20.29 -8.67
C GLY A 222 -1.24 21.28 -7.88
N ASP A 223 -1.62 21.48 -6.62
CA ASP A 223 -0.83 22.35 -5.76
C ASP A 223 0.27 21.54 -5.07
N LEU A 224 1.51 22.02 -5.21
CA LEU A 224 2.69 21.39 -4.63
C LEU A 224 3.20 22.19 -3.42
N LYS A 225 3.28 21.53 -2.26
CA LYS A 225 3.79 22.12 -1.03
C LYS A 225 4.88 21.26 -0.41
N VAL A 226 6.12 21.75 -0.43
CA VAL A 226 7.28 21.01 0.06
C VAL A 226 7.97 21.76 1.20
N ARG A 227 8.21 21.07 2.32
CA ARG A 227 8.77 21.68 3.53
C ARG A 227 9.81 20.80 4.21
N ASN A 228 10.86 21.44 4.71
CA ASN A 228 11.90 20.78 5.53
C ASN A 228 12.55 19.59 4.80
N VAL A 229 13.21 19.85 3.69
CA VAL A 229 14.04 18.87 2.98
C VAL A 229 15.49 19.21 3.20
N ASP A 230 16.26 18.31 3.81
CA ASP A 230 17.68 18.57 4.11
C ASP A 230 18.53 18.57 2.84
N GLY A 231 18.14 17.77 1.84
CA GLY A 231 18.82 17.68 0.54
C GLY A 231 18.30 18.69 -0.49
N VAL A 232 18.50 18.33 -1.76
CA VAL A 232 18.06 19.11 -2.92
C VAL A 232 16.64 18.70 -3.32
N ILE A 233 15.78 19.69 -3.52
CA ILE A 233 14.47 19.50 -4.14
C ILE A 233 14.62 19.74 -5.65
N THR A 234 14.14 18.81 -6.47
CA THR A 234 14.01 18.97 -7.93
C THR A 234 12.54 18.86 -8.28
N ILE A 235 12.00 19.88 -8.94
CA ILE A 235 10.58 19.97 -9.32
C ILE A 235 10.44 20.14 -10.81
N ASP A 236 9.53 19.35 -11.39
CA ASP A 236 9.04 19.46 -12.76
C ASP A 236 7.50 19.45 -12.68
N ASP A 237 6.87 20.64 -12.78
CA ASP A 237 5.43 20.84 -12.60
C ASP A 237 4.77 21.37 -13.85
N GLY A 238 3.70 20.70 -14.28
CA GLY A 238 2.91 21.10 -15.44
C GLY A 238 1.95 22.26 -15.15
N SER A 239 1.26 22.26 -14.00
CA SER A 239 0.37 23.37 -13.62
C SER A 239 -0.10 23.29 -12.17
N GLY A 240 0.03 24.38 -11.43
CA GLY A 240 -0.40 24.51 -10.04
C GLY A 240 0.45 25.53 -9.29
N ASP A 241 0.12 25.77 -8.04
CA ASP A 241 0.91 26.63 -7.18
C ASP A 241 2.02 25.80 -6.49
N ILE A 242 3.27 26.29 -6.58
CA ILE A 242 4.43 25.68 -5.92
C ILE A 242 4.82 26.51 -4.68
N ASP A 243 4.76 25.92 -3.48
CA ASP A 243 5.23 26.53 -2.22
C ASP A 243 6.34 25.68 -1.61
N VAL A 244 7.58 26.15 -1.68
CA VAL A 244 8.76 25.51 -1.08
C VAL A 244 9.26 26.31 0.13
N GLU A 245 9.41 25.64 1.27
CA GLU A 245 9.95 26.26 2.48
C GLU A 245 10.97 25.33 3.18
N ARG A 246 12.17 25.83 3.37
CA ARG A 246 13.34 25.17 3.98
C ARG A 246 13.83 23.96 3.16
N ALA A 247 14.81 24.21 2.32
CA ALA A 247 15.47 23.20 1.49
C ALA A 247 16.99 23.38 1.54
N GLY A 248 17.74 22.28 1.47
CA GLY A 248 19.19 22.31 1.30
C GLY A 248 19.60 22.86 -0.07
N GLY A 249 18.81 22.67 -1.11
CA GLY A 249 18.94 23.25 -2.45
C GLY A 249 17.63 23.14 -3.22
N LEU A 250 17.48 23.90 -4.31
CA LEU A 250 16.26 23.85 -5.13
C LEU A 250 16.60 23.99 -6.60
N ASN A 251 16.10 23.07 -7.40
CA ASN A 251 16.16 23.07 -8.85
C ASN A 251 14.74 22.95 -9.41
N ILE A 252 14.22 23.97 -10.07
CA ILE A 252 12.94 23.93 -10.76
C ILE A 252 13.21 23.79 -12.24
N ILE A 253 12.85 22.63 -12.80
CA ILE A 253 13.00 22.29 -14.21
C ILE A 253 11.92 23.02 -15.02
N GLU A 254 10.67 22.82 -14.62
CA GLU A 254 9.50 23.50 -15.13
C GLU A 254 8.57 23.86 -13.97
N SER A 255 7.89 25.01 -14.04
CA SER A 255 6.92 25.46 -13.05
C SER A 255 5.54 25.73 -13.64
N GLY A 256 5.32 25.30 -14.87
CA GLY A 256 4.05 25.39 -15.58
C GLY A 256 3.32 26.71 -15.46
N SER A 257 2.01 26.63 -15.26
CA SER A 257 1.17 27.80 -15.01
C SER A 257 0.68 27.83 -13.57
N GLY A 258 1.15 28.80 -12.79
CA GLY A 258 0.78 28.93 -11.37
C GLY A 258 1.70 29.88 -10.63
N GLY A 259 1.48 30.03 -9.34
CA GLY A 259 2.29 30.86 -8.46
C GLY A 259 3.50 30.09 -7.92
N LEU A 260 4.67 30.73 -7.90
CA LEU A 260 5.86 30.17 -7.29
C LEU A 260 6.22 30.94 -6.02
N ARG A 261 6.30 30.25 -4.88
CA ARG A 261 6.70 30.79 -3.60
C ARG A 261 7.85 29.98 -3.01
N VAL A 262 8.97 30.60 -2.81
CA VAL A 262 10.17 29.96 -2.27
C VAL A 262 10.67 30.73 -1.05
N LYS A 263 10.97 29.99 0.03
CA LYS A 263 11.54 30.54 1.26
C LYS A 263 12.62 29.65 1.83
N GLN A 264 13.67 30.25 2.34
CA GLN A 264 14.72 29.59 3.11
C GLN A 264 15.39 28.41 2.37
N VAL A 265 15.96 28.65 1.21
CA VAL A 265 16.84 27.71 0.51
C VAL A 265 18.29 28.05 0.88
N GLU A 266 19.03 27.09 1.47
CA GLU A 266 20.38 27.31 1.98
C GLU A 266 21.45 27.17 0.89
N GLY A 267 21.24 26.26 -0.07
CA GLY A 267 22.17 25.95 -1.16
C GLY A 267 21.87 26.70 -2.45
N GLY A 268 22.27 26.09 -3.56
CA GLY A 268 21.98 26.61 -4.90
C GLY A 268 20.50 26.68 -5.21
N PHE A 269 20.10 27.74 -5.92
CA PHE A 269 18.74 27.91 -6.42
C PHE A 269 18.80 28.13 -7.92
N GLU A 270 18.17 27.27 -8.70
CA GLU A 270 18.11 27.31 -10.16
C GLU A 270 16.67 27.20 -10.62
N ILE A 271 16.27 28.07 -11.53
CA ILE A 271 14.98 27.99 -12.23
C ILE A 271 15.26 28.03 -13.72
N ASN A 272 14.92 26.95 -14.41
CA ASN A 272 14.86 26.90 -15.85
C ASN A 272 13.43 27.34 -16.27
N LYS A 273 13.34 28.29 -17.20
CA LYS A 273 12.06 28.77 -17.74
C LYS A 273 11.87 28.26 -19.15
#